data_2bc9a2c386fcb1c1b4e201868485607f
#
_entry.id   2bc9a2c386fcb1c1b4e201868485607f
#
_cell.length_a   1.000
_cell.length_b   1.000
_cell.length_c   1.000
_cell.angle_alpha   90.00
_cell.angle_beta   90.00
_cell.angle_gamma   90.00
#
_symmetry.space_group_name_H-M   'P 1'
#
loop_
_entity.id
_entity.type
_entity.pdbx_description
1 polymer ?
#
loop_
_entity_poly.entity_id
_entity_poly.type
_entity_poly.pdbx_seq_one_letter_code
_entity_poly.pdbx_strand_id
1 'polypeptide(L)'
;DVLSALQKSIRGSDVDASLHYAARLIEAGDLPSLARRLTVIAYEDIGLANPDAQIHTVTALQAAERIGFPEARILIANIVIDLALSPKSNSAYVAMDKALSDLRKSGNLPIPRHLRDGHYAGSKTLGNAQDYKYPHNYPGNWVQQDYLPDKLKGVSYFTPNENGKYERALGATKEKIDQL
;
A
#
# COMPACT_ATOMS: atom_id res chain seq x y z
N ASP A 1 -17.83 8.95 14.16
CA ASP A 1 -16.81 9.63 14.98
C ASP A 1 -15.89 8.69 15.73
N VAL A 2 -16.41 7.55 16.27
CA VAL A 2 -15.59 6.56 16.99
C VAL A 2 -14.55 5.90 16.07
N LEU A 3 -14.92 5.55 14.85
CA LEU A 3 -14.00 5.00 13.85
C LEU A 3 -12.87 5.98 13.51
N SER A 4 -13.19 7.26 13.39
CA SER A 4 -12.19 8.32 13.17
C SER A 4 -11.24 8.47 14.35
N ALA A 5 -11.78 8.43 15.58
CA ALA A 5 -10.98 8.50 16.79
C ALA A 5 -10.06 7.27 16.93
N LEU A 6 -10.55 6.08 16.61
CA LEU A 6 -9.74 4.86 16.58
C LEU A 6 -8.55 5.00 15.60
N GLN A 7 -8.81 5.40 14.38
CA GLN A 7 -7.75 5.58 13.37
C GLN A 7 -6.72 6.64 13.80
N LYS A 8 -7.17 7.78 14.30
CA LYS A 8 -6.28 8.85 14.77
C LYS A 8 -5.44 8.41 15.96
N SER A 9 -6.01 7.62 16.88
CA SER A 9 -5.29 7.07 18.04
C SER A 9 -4.21 6.08 17.63
N ILE A 10 -4.52 5.16 16.73
CA ILE A 10 -3.53 4.22 16.17
C ILE A 10 -2.43 4.97 15.42
N ARG A 11 -2.80 5.91 14.55
CA ARG A 11 -1.87 6.77 13.82
C ARG A 11 -0.94 7.54 14.75
N GLY A 12 -1.46 8.02 15.87
CA GLY A 12 -0.71 8.72 16.90
C GLY A 12 0.06 7.83 17.87
N SER A 13 0.00 6.51 17.70
CA SER A 13 0.67 5.52 18.56
C SER A 13 0.21 5.58 20.03
N ASP A 14 -1.03 5.98 20.26
CA ASP A 14 -1.66 5.93 21.58
C ASP A 14 -2.42 4.61 21.74
N VAL A 15 -1.79 3.62 22.36
CA VAL A 15 -2.32 2.28 22.49
C VAL A 15 -3.56 2.23 23.39
N ASP A 16 -3.58 3.00 24.46
CA ASP A 16 -4.69 2.99 25.41
C ASP A 16 -5.94 3.65 24.82
N ALA A 17 -5.78 4.79 24.16
CA ALA A 17 -6.88 5.43 23.40
C ALA A 17 -7.38 4.49 22.30
N SER A 18 -6.48 3.81 21.58
CA SER A 18 -6.86 2.86 20.53
C SER A 18 -7.71 1.72 21.07
N LEU A 19 -7.32 1.14 22.19
CA LEU A 19 -8.08 0.09 22.87
C LEU A 19 -9.44 0.61 23.36
N HIS A 20 -9.49 1.83 23.91
CA HIS A 20 -10.75 2.44 24.35
C HIS A 20 -11.76 2.58 23.20
N TYR A 21 -11.34 3.15 22.07
CA TYR A 21 -12.24 3.31 20.93
C TYR A 21 -12.60 1.98 20.25
N ALA A 22 -11.69 1.03 20.20
CA ALA A 22 -12.01 -0.33 19.77
C ALA A 22 -13.07 -0.98 20.70
N ALA A 23 -12.92 -0.83 22.00
CA ALA A 23 -13.88 -1.34 22.99
C ALA A 23 -15.30 -0.78 22.77
N ARG A 24 -15.41 0.51 22.45
CA ARG A 24 -16.72 1.13 22.14
C ARG A 24 -17.41 0.47 20.95
N LEU A 25 -16.65 0.10 19.91
CA LEU A 25 -17.18 -0.58 18.73
C LEU A 25 -17.53 -2.04 19.02
N ILE A 26 -16.76 -2.70 19.88
CA ILE A 26 -17.04 -4.05 20.34
C ILE A 26 -18.36 -4.10 21.14
N GLU A 27 -18.54 -3.16 22.09
CA GLU A 27 -19.78 -3.06 22.86
C GLU A 27 -21.01 -2.72 21.99
N ALA A 28 -20.81 -1.98 20.90
CA ALA A 28 -21.85 -1.74 19.92
C ALA A 28 -22.15 -2.95 19.02
N GLY A 29 -21.33 -4.00 19.07
CA GLY A 29 -21.48 -5.20 18.27
C GLY A 29 -21.18 -5.02 16.79
N ASP A 30 -20.47 -3.94 16.41
CA ASP A 30 -20.20 -3.58 15.02
C ASP A 30 -18.84 -4.14 14.55
N LEU A 31 -18.74 -5.46 14.50
CA LEU A 31 -17.54 -6.14 14.02
C LEU A 31 -17.21 -5.80 12.54
N PRO A 32 -18.17 -5.75 11.61
CA PRO A 32 -17.84 -5.43 10.22
C PRO A 32 -17.18 -4.06 10.02
N SER A 33 -17.70 -3.01 10.67
CA SER A 33 -17.12 -1.66 10.57
C SER A 33 -15.74 -1.60 11.21
N LEU A 34 -15.58 -2.24 12.36
CA LEU A 34 -14.28 -2.34 13.06
C LEU A 34 -13.25 -3.08 12.20
N ALA A 35 -13.61 -4.24 11.65
CA ALA A 35 -12.72 -5.05 10.80
C ALA A 35 -12.31 -4.28 9.54
N ARG A 36 -13.26 -3.64 8.87
CA ARG A 36 -12.98 -2.82 7.69
C ARG A 36 -12.01 -1.67 8.02
N ARG A 37 -12.25 -0.95 9.11
CA ARG A 37 -11.42 0.20 9.50
C ARG A 37 -10.01 -0.24 9.91
N LEU A 38 -9.86 -1.30 10.68
CA LEU A 38 -8.54 -1.81 11.08
C LEU A 38 -7.72 -2.27 9.87
N THR A 39 -8.36 -2.89 8.89
CA THR A 39 -7.70 -3.27 7.63
C THR A 39 -7.20 -2.03 6.88
N VAL A 40 -8.03 -1.00 6.74
CA VAL A 40 -7.61 0.27 6.10
C VAL A 40 -6.44 0.90 6.85
N ILE A 41 -6.50 0.97 8.17
CA ILE A 41 -5.43 1.55 9.00
C ILE A 41 -4.10 0.80 8.79
N ALA A 42 -4.14 -0.54 8.74
CA ALA A 42 -2.95 -1.36 8.54
C ALA A 42 -2.20 -1.01 7.25
N TYR A 43 -2.93 -0.70 6.18
CA TYR A 43 -2.34 -0.35 4.89
C TYR A 43 -2.08 1.15 4.74
N GLU A 44 -2.94 2.01 5.29
CA GLU A 44 -2.82 3.47 5.16
C GLU A 44 -1.76 4.06 6.07
N ASP A 45 -1.76 3.68 7.35
CA ASP A 45 -0.94 4.33 8.39
C ASP A 45 0.31 3.53 8.78
N ILE A 46 0.27 2.20 8.70
CA ILE A 46 1.47 1.36 8.91
C ILE A 46 2.16 1.14 7.57
N GLY A 47 1.42 0.70 6.56
CA GLY A 47 1.90 0.56 5.20
C GLY A 47 3.20 -0.22 5.11
N LEU A 48 4.15 0.33 4.37
CA LEU A 48 5.45 -0.30 4.12
C LEU A 48 6.41 -0.24 5.32
N ALA A 49 6.06 0.48 6.39
CA ALA A 49 6.88 0.51 7.60
C ALA A 49 6.92 -0.86 8.30
N ASN A 50 5.81 -1.60 8.27
CA ASN A 50 5.73 -2.96 8.83
C ASN A 50 4.67 -3.80 8.10
N PRO A 51 4.99 -4.42 6.94
CA PRO A 51 4.04 -5.23 6.19
C PRO A 51 3.50 -6.44 6.96
N ASP A 52 4.24 -6.97 7.94
CA ASP A 52 3.78 -8.07 8.77
C ASP A 52 2.52 -7.71 9.55
N ALA A 53 2.39 -6.46 10.00
CA ALA A 53 1.19 -5.97 10.68
C ALA A 53 -0.06 -6.06 9.79
N GLN A 54 0.09 -5.89 8.48
CA GLN A 54 -1.02 -6.05 7.52
C GLN A 54 -1.48 -7.51 7.46
N ILE A 55 -0.55 -8.45 7.38
CA ILE A 55 -0.83 -9.89 7.34
C ILE A 55 -1.47 -10.34 8.66
N HIS A 56 -0.92 -9.91 9.80
CA HIS A 56 -1.48 -10.18 11.12
C HIS A 56 -2.92 -9.67 11.23
N THR A 57 -3.16 -8.45 10.77
CA THR A 57 -4.48 -7.81 10.82
C THR A 57 -5.51 -8.59 10.00
N VAL A 58 -5.23 -8.89 8.75
CA VAL A 58 -6.18 -9.60 7.87
C VAL A 58 -6.46 -11.00 8.40
N THR A 59 -5.42 -11.73 8.81
CA THR A 59 -5.56 -13.08 9.35
C THR A 59 -6.39 -13.10 10.63
N ALA A 60 -6.12 -12.19 11.57
CA ALA A 60 -6.85 -12.13 12.84
C ALA A 60 -8.31 -11.70 12.64
N LEU A 61 -8.58 -10.76 11.73
CA LEU A 61 -9.94 -10.32 11.45
C LEU A 61 -10.78 -11.40 10.77
N GLN A 62 -10.20 -12.17 9.87
CA GLN A 62 -10.89 -13.33 9.28
C GLN A 62 -11.23 -14.38 10.33
N ALA A 63 -10.33 -14.63 11.27
CA ALA A 63 -10.60 -15.52 12.40
C ALA A 63 -11.66 -14.95 13.35
N ALA A 64 -11.60 -13.65 13.64
CA ALA A 64 -12.57 -12.94 14.49
C ALA A 64 -13.99 -13.03 13.94
N GLU A 65 -14.17 -12.87 12.64
CA GLU A 65 -15.48 -13.01 11.97
C GLU A 65 -16.07 -14.43 12.10
N ARG A 66 -15.22 -15.45 12.08
CA ARG A 66 -15.64 -16.85 12.27
C ARG A 66 -15.98 -17.16 13.70
N ILE A 67 -15.21 -16.62 14.65
CA ILE A 67 -15.39 -16.88 16.10
C ILE A 67 -16.56 -16.08 16.65
N GLY A 68 -16.68 -14.81 16.28
CA GLY A 68 -17.70 -13.90 16.80
C GLY A 68 -17.43 -13.42 18.22
N PHE A 69 -18.29 -12.51 18.69
CA PHE A 69 -18.23 -12.02 20.07
C PHE A 69 -18.81 -13.05 21.04
N PRO A 70 -18.28 -13.12 22.28
CA PRO A 70 -17.33 -12.18 22.89
C PRO A 70 -15.85 -12.49 22.63
N GLU A 71 -15.49 -13.67 22.14
CA GLU A 71 -14.10 -14.12 22.02
C GLU A 71 -13.30 -13.36 20.97
N ALA A 72 -13.96 -12.84 19.92
CA ALA A 72 -13.31 -12.03 18.88
C ALA A 72 -12.55 -10.82 19.45
N ARG A 73 -12.95 -10.30 20.63
CA ARG A 73 -12.26 -9.19 21.30
C ARG A 73 -10.79 -9.49 21.59
N ILE A 74 -10.46 -10.77 21.80
CA ILE A 74 -9.08 -11.20 22.11
C ILE A 74 -8.19 -10.99 20.89
N LEU A 75 -8.66 -11.38 19.72
CA LEU A 75 -7.94 -11.20 18.45
C LEU A 75 -7.83 -9.72 18.12
N ILE A 76 -8.90 -8.98 18.30
CA ILE A 76 -8.94 -7.52 18.05
C ILE A 76 -7.95 -6.78 18.95
N ALA A 77 -7.84 -7.16 20.23
CA ALA A 77 -6.86 -6.56 21.16
C ALA A 77 -5.44 -6.72 20.65
N ASN A 78 -5.08 -7.92 20.18
CA ASN A 78 -3.75 -8.17 19.59
C ASN A 78 -3.48 -7.25 18.41
N ILE A 79 -4.43 -7.09 17.50
CA ILE A 79 -4.27 -6.27 16.30
C ILE A 79 -4.19 -4.79 16.65
N VAL A 80 -5.04 -4.30 17.53
CA VAL A 80 -5.03 -2.88 17.94
C VAL A 80 -3.69 -2.50 18.57
N ILE A 81 -3.14 -3.35 19.44
CA ILE A 81 -1.83 -3.12 20.06
C ILE A 81 -0.71 -3.16 19.02
N ASP A 82 -0.70 -4.17 18.15
CA ASP A 82 0.28 -4.32 17.08
C ASP A 82 0.30 -3.09 16.16
N LEU A 83 -0.86 -2.65 15.70
CA LEU A 83 -0.99 -1.48 14.83
C LEU A 83 -0.60 -0.17 15.55
N ALA A 84 -1.05 0.02 16.79
CA ALA A 84 -0.76 1.24 17.53
C ALA A 84 0.74 1.41 17.81
N LEU A 85 1.47 0.33 18.05
CA LEU A 85 2.89 0.35 18.39
C LEU A 85 3.82 0.02 17.21
N SER A 86 3.29 -0.30 16.05
CA SER A 86 4.08 -0.43 14.81
C SER A 86 4.64 0.92 14.37
N PRO A 87 5.80 0.95 13.69
CA PRO A 87 6.24 2.16 13.02
C PRO A 87 5.21 2.60 11.98
N LYS A 88 5.09 3.89 11.74
CA LYS A 88 4.07 4.48 10.87
C LYS A 88 4.69 4.95 9.57
N SER A 89 3.98 4.66 8.46
CA SER A 89 4.29 5.25 7.16
C SER A 89 3.02 5.30 6.29
N ASN A 90 2.77 6.45 5.71
CA ASN A 90 1.71 6.63 4.72
C ASN A 90 2.26 6.79 3.30
N SER A 91 3.53 6.46 3.08
CA SER A 91 4.24 6.72 1.83
C SER A 91 3.57 6.11 0.59
N ALA A 92 3.05 4.89 0.71
CA ALA A 92 2.36 4.21 -0.39
C ALA A 92 1.02 4.89 -0.72
N TYR A 93 0.24 5.23 0.30
CA TYR A 93 -1.02 5.98 0.14
C TYR A 93 -0.76 7.32 -0.55
N VAL A 94 0.21 8.09 -0.08
CA VAL A 94 0.58 9.40 -0.65
C VAL A 94 1.06 9.25 -2.10
N ALA A 95 1.85 8.22 -2.39
CA ALA A 95 2.35 7.97 -3.75
C ALA A 95 1.21 7.69 -4.74
N MET A 96 0.25 6.86 -4.34
CA MET A 96 -0.91 6.55 -5.18
C MET A 96 -1.79 7.79 -5.39
N ASP A 97 -1.99 8.60 -4.35
CA ASP A 97 -2.78 9.83 -4.46
C ASP A 97 -2.14 10.86 -5.40
N LYS A 98 -0.81 10.96 -5.39
CA LYS A 98 -0.08 11.79 -6.37
C LYS A 98 -0.31 11.30 -7.81
N ALA A 99 -0.22 10.00 -8.04
CA ALA A 99 -0.44 9.41 -9.36
C ALA A 99 -1.88 9.64 -9.83
N LEU A 100 -2.87 9.45 -8.96
CA LEU A 100 -4.27 9.73 -9.26
C LEU A 100 -4.52 11.21 -9.54
N SER A 101 -3.88 12.11 -8.78
CA SER A 101 -3.97 13.55 -9.00
C SER A 101 -3.45 13.94 -10.39
N ASP A 102 -2.29 13.42 -10.77
CA ASP A 102 -1.72 13.67 -12.09
C ASP A 102 -2.62 13.15 -13.23
N LEU A 103 -3.15 11.92 -13.05
CA LEU A 103 -4.07 11.33 -14.02
C LEU A 103 -5.33 12.18 -14.20
N ARG A 104 -5.90 12.71 -13.12
CA ARG A 104 -7.08 13.58 -13.19
C ARG A 104 -6.81 14.91 -13.89
N LYS A 105 -5.58 15.42 -13.80
CA LYS A 105 -5.17 16.66 -14.47
C LYS A 105 -4.85 16.45 -15.93
N SER A 106 -4.14 15.37 -16.27
CA SER A 106 -3.60 15.11 -17.60
C SER A 106 -4.50 14.25 -18.47
N GLY A 107 -5.45 13.52 -17.88
CA GLY A 107 -6.21 12.48 -18.55
C GLY A 107 -5.34 11.27 -18.92
N ASN A 108 -5.91 10.39 -19.72
CA ASN A 108 -5.20 9.19 -20.19
C ASN A 108 -4.18 9.56 -21.27
N LEU A 109 -2.91 9.58 -20.88
CA LEU A 109 -1.82 9.83 -21.80
C LEU A 109 -1.48 8.57 -22.60
N PRO A 110 -0.93 8.71 -23.83
CA PRO A 110 -0.55 7.56 -24.65
C PRO A 110 0.47 6.67 -23.94
N ILE A 111 0.20 5.36 -23.91
CA ILE A 111 1.16 4.38 -23.44
C ILE A 111 2.31 4.26 -24.45
N PRO A 112 3.59 4.24 -24.01
CA PRO A 112 4.72 4.02 -24.91
C PRO A 112 4.53 2.77 -25.80
N ARG A 113 4.88 2.87 -27.08
CA ARG A 113 4.58 1.80 -28.05
C ARG A 113 5.20 0.46 -27.69
N HIS A 114 6.43 0.47 -27.17
CA HIS A 114 7.14 -0.75 -26.77
C HIS A 114 6.46 -1.49 -25.59
N LEU A 115 5.63 -0.82 -24.81
CA LEU A 115 4.88 -1.41 -23.69
C LEU A 115 3.49 -1.93 -24.08
N ARG A 116 3.04 -1.66 -25.32
CA ARG A 116 1.72 -2.11 -25.77
C ARG A 116 1.75 -3.60 -26.11
N ASP A 117 0.61 -4.27 -25.91
CA ASP A 117 0.48 -5.69 -26.25
C ASP A 117 0.77 -5.94 -27.73
N GLY A 118 1.68 -6.87 -28.00
CA GLY A 118 2.08 -7.29 -29.33
C GLY A 118 1.47 -8.60 -29.83
N HIS A 119 0.58 -9.22 -29.03
CA HIS A 119 0.11 -10.60 -29.28
C HIS A 119 -1.16 -10.70 -30.14
N TYR A 120 -1.82 -9.60 -30.48
CA TYR A 120 -3.03 -9.61 -31.31
C TYR A 120 -2.73 -9.35 -32.79
N ALA A 121 -3.65 -9.79 -33.68
CA ALA A 121 -3.54 -9.55 -35.11
C ALA A 121 -3.52 -8.04 -35.44
N GLY A 122 -2.51 -7.62 -36.22
CA GLY A 122 -2.31 -6.19 -36.56
C GLY A 122 -1.44 -5.40 -35.59
N SER A 123 -1.07 -5.96 -34.43
CA SER A 123 -0.22 -5.27 -33.44
C SER A 123 1.14 -4.86 -34.02
N LYS A 124 1.74 -5.69 -34.87
CA LYS A 124 3.01 -5.41 -35.54
C LYS A 124 2.90 -4.23 -36.50
N THR A 125 1.79 -4.10 -37.22
CA THR A 125 1.53 -2.99 -38.14
C THR A 125 1.41 -1.68 -37.40
N LEU A 126 0.93 -1.70 -36.15
CA LEU A 126 0.81 -0.54 -35.27
C LEU A 126 2.13 -0.21 -34.53
N GLY A 127 3.16 -1.02 -34.69
CA GLY A 127 4.44 -0.85 -34.01
C GLY A 127 4.40 -1.16 -32.52
N ASN A 128 3.41 -1.93 -32.07
CA ASN A 128 3.29 -2.36 -30.68
C ASN A 128 4.38 -3.38 -30.32
N ALA A 129 4.87 -3.31 -29.08
CA ALA A 129 5.95 -4.14 -28.53
C ALA A 129 7.28 -4.06 -29.28
N GLN A 130 7.43 -3.16 -30.26
CA GLN A 130 8.71 -2.93 -30.91
C GLN A 130 9.69 -2.29 -29.92
N ASP A 131 10.94 -2.82 -29.94
CA ASP A 131 12.04 -2.32 -29.12
C ASP A 131 11.86 -2.52 -27.59
N TYR A 132 10.87 -3.33 -27.19
CA TYR A 132 10.75 -3.71 -25.78
C TYR A 132 11.93 -4.58 -25.35
N LYS A 133 12.59 -4.17 -24.29
CA LYS A 133 13.69 -4.92 -23.66
C LYS A 133 13.12 -5.72 -22.48
N TYR A 134 13.16 -7.05 -22.60
CA TYR A 134 12.66 -7.94 -21.56
C TYR A 134 13.68 -8.04 -20.40
N PRO A 135 13.38 -7.53 -19.20
CA PRO A 135 14.39 -7.43 -18.12
C PRO A 135 15.02 -8.76 -17.72
N HIS A 136 14.28 -9.86 -17.81
CA HIS A 136 14.82 -11.19 -17.47
C HIS A 136 15.95 -11.67 -18.40
N ASN A 137 16.14 -11.04 -19.55
CA ASN A 137 17.26 -11.33 -20.46
C ASN A 137 18.54 -10.54 -20.12
N TYR A 138 18.51 -9.74 -19.05
CA TYR A 138 19.61 -8.85 -18.68
C TYR A 138 20.11 -9.18 -17.26
N PRO A 139 21.39 -8.87 -16.95
CA PRO A 139 21.95 -9.10 -15.62
C PRO A 139 21.12 -8.42 -14.53
N GLY A 140 20.87 -9.14 -13.42
CA GLY A 140 20.07 -8.62 -12.31
C GLY A 140 18.59 -8.40 -12.64
N ASN A 141 18.13 -8.91 -13.79
CA ASN A 141 16.76 -8.73 -14.27
C ASN A 141 16.38 -7.26 -14.39
N TRP A 142 17.33 -6.42 -14.79
CA TRP A 142 17.15 -4.99 -14.94
C TRP A 142 17.77 -4.49 -16.24
N VAL A 143 17.09 -3.55 -16.89
CA VAL A 143 17.56 -2.87 -18.09
C VAL A 143 16.98 -1.48 -18.14
N GLN A 144 17.78 -0.52 -18.56
CA GLN A 144 17.32 0.85 -18.72
C GLN A 144 16.38 0.97 -19.94
N GLN A 145 15.16 1.40 -19.67
CA GLN A 145 14.18 1.81 -20.69
C GLN A 145 13.11 2.69 -20.04
N ASP A 146 12.38 3.42 -20.85
CA ASP A 146 11.30 4.29 -20.39
C ASP A 146 9.99 3.51 -20.25
N TYR A 147 9.28 3.73 -19.14
CA TYR A 147 7.98 3.10 -18.87
C TYR A 147 6.83 4.10 -18.79
N LEU A 148 7.11 5.33 -18.35
CA LEU A 148 6.09 6.36 -18.25
C LEU A 148 5.75 6.95 -19.63
N PRO A 149 4.50 7.43 -19.81
CA PRO A 149 4.18 8.30 -20.93
C PRO A 149 5.15 9.49 -21.04
N ASP A 150 5.44 9.94 -22.26
CA ASP A 150 6.47 10.95 -22.50
C ASP A 150 6.28 12.23 -21.66
N LYS A 151 5.04 12.66 -21.48
CA LYS A 151 4.72 13.86 -20.68
C LYS A 151 4.95 13.69 -19.18
N LEU A 152 5.13 12.45 -18.71
CA LEU A 152 5.38 12.12 -17.30
C LEU A 152 6.82 11.71 -17.03
N LYS A 153 7.72 11.82 -18.01
CA LYS A 153 9.14 11.51 -17.82
C LYS A 153 9.73 12.35 -16.69
N GLY A 154 10.46 11.69 -15.79
CA GLY A 154 11.08 12.33 -14.63
C GLY A 154 10.15 12.56 -13.43
N VAL A 155 8.87 12.19 -13.53
CA VAL A 155 7.95 12.26 -12.38
C VAL A 155 8.33 11.19 -11.35
N SER A 156 8.33 11.58 -10.08
CA SER A 156 8.50 10.67 -8.94
C SER A 156 7.29 10.75 -8.03
N TYR A 157 6.62 9.61 -7.84
CA TYR A 157 5.47 9.51 -6.95
C TYR A 157 5.84 8.99 -5.56
N PHE A 158 6.76 8.04 -5.50
CA PHE A 158 7.10 7.35 -4.26
C PHE A 158 8.35 7.93 -3.61
N THR A 159 8.18 8.46 -2.39
CA THR A 159 9.26 8.88 -1.51
C THR A 159 9.29 7.93 -0.31
N PRO A 160 10.31 7.06 -0.18
CA PRO A 160 10.39 6.15 0.95
C PRO A 160 10.46 6.88 2.29
N ASN A 161 9.80 6.30 3.29
CA ASN A 161 9.90 6.72 4.68
C ASN A 161 10.96 5.85 5.37
N GLU A 162 11.63 6.39 6.37
CA GLU A 162 12.75 5.70 7.06
C GLU A 162 12.37 5.11 8.42
N ASN A 163 11.10 5.20 8.84
CA ASN A 163 10.67 4.76 10.17
C ASN A 163 10.67 3.24 10.36
N GLY A 164 10.49 2.48 9.28
CA GLY A 164 10.42 1.03 9.31
C GLY A 164 11.55 0.36 8.56
N LYS A 165 11.95 -0.82 9.03
CA LYS A 165 13.05 -1.63 8.50
C LYS A 165 12.84 -2.03 7.03
N TYR A 166 11.64 -2.52 6.73
CA TYR A 166 11.27 -2.99 5.40
C TYR A 166 11.29 -1.84 4.38
N GLU A 167 10.71 -0.71 4.71
CA GLU A 167 10.67 0.44 3.81
C GLU A 167 12.05 1.07 3.61
N ARG A 168 12.90 1.09 4.65
CA ARG A 168 14.30 1.52 4.47
C ARG A 168 15.03 0.66 3.43
N ALA A 169 14.80 -0.65 3.45
CA ALA A 169 15.38 -1.56 2.46
C ALA A 169 14.86 -1.28 1.04
N LEU A 170 13.56 -1.01 0.89
CA LEU A 170 12.97 -0.62 -0.39
C LEU A 170 13.55 0.71 -0.88
N GLY A 171 13.72 1.68 0.02
CA GLY A 171 14.32 2.97 -0.29
C GLY A 171 15.77 2.86 -0.78
N ALA A 172 16.57 2.03 -0.12
CA ALA A 172 17.93 1.75 -0.55
C ALA A 172 18.00 1.09 -1.93
N THR A 173 17.09 0.16 -2.20
CA THR A 173 16.97 -0.48 -3.51
C THR A 173 16.58 0.53 -4.59
N LYS A 174 15.59 1.37 -4.31
CA LYS A 174 15.15 2.42 -5.24
C LYS A 174 16.30 3.38 -5.57
N GLU A 175 17.04 3.83 -4.56
CA GLU A 175 18.18 4.72 -4.74
C GLU A 175 19.26 4.12 -5.66
N LYS A 176 19.59 2.84 -5.49
CA LYS A 176 20.53 2.13 -6.38
C LYS A 176 20.02 2.07 -7.81
N ILE A 177 18.75 1.77 -8.01
CA ILE A 177 18.13 1.72 -9.34
C ILE A 177 18.14 3.09 -10.00
N ASP A 178 17.82 4.15 -9.27
CA ASP A 178 17.78 5.53 -9.78
C ASP A 178 19.18 6.04 -10.20
N GLN A 179 20.25 5.43 -9.71
CA GLN A 179 21.65 5.76 -10.06
C GLN A 179 22.18 4.98 -11.27
N LEU A 180 21.47 3.97 -11.77
CA LEU A 180 21.85 3.19 -12.94
C LEU A 180 21.46 3.90 -14.25
#